data_0f34d253549beb0a20836b605ec8586e
#
_entry.id   0f34d253549beb0a20836b605ec8586e
#
_cell.length_a   1.000
_cell.length_b   1.000
_cell.length_c   1.000
_cell.angle_alpha   90.00
_cell.angle_beta   90.00
_cell.angle_gamma   90.00
#
_symmetry.space_group_name_H-M   'P 1'
#
loop_
_entity.id
_entity.type
_entity.pdbx_description
1 polymer ?
#
loop_
_entity_poly.entity_id
_entity_poly.type
_entity_poly.pdbx_seq_one_letter_code
_entity_poly.pdbx_strand_id
1 'polypeptide(L)'
;TGETLYRDAADKIVRFLCRVQVKSEAQPQLDGGWFRGFDYRRWEYWGSDADVGWSLYTMETGWISGEILSVLALRQMKTSLWDLTATSTIPRHVKVWRERMLPDEVLSAK
;
A
#
# COMPACT_ATOMS: atom_id res chain seq x y z
N THR A 1 10.35 24.38 -10.44
CA THR A 1 11.22 23.20 -10.48
C THR A 1 10.42 21.91 -10.46
N GLY A 2 11.01 20.79 -10.93
CA GLY A 2 10.33 19.49 -10.95
C GLY A 2 9.82 19.02 -9.59
N GLU A 3 10.49 19.37 -8.50
CA GLU A 3 10.08 19.04 -7.14
C GLU A 3 8.70 19.59 -6.75
N THR A 4 8.38 20.83 -7.15
CA THR A 4 7.05 21.41 -6.87
C THR A 4 5.95 20.66 -7.60
N LEU A 5 6.18 20.33 -8.87
CA LEU A 5 5.22 19.55 -9.67
C LEU A 5 4.92 18.19 -9.03
N TYR A 6 5.94 17.46 -8.62
CA TYR A 6 5.77 16.15 -7.96
C TYR A 6 5.08 16.26 -6.61
N ARG A 7 5.40 17.28 -5.84
CA ARG A 7 4.75 17.53 -4.55
C ARG A 7 3.26 17.83 -4.72
N ASP A 8 2.92 18.71 -5.65
CA ASP A 8 1.52 19.05 -5.94
C ASP A 8 0.74 17.84 -6.45
N ALA A 9 1.35 17.02 -7.30
CA ALA A 9 0.74 15.77 -7.77
C ALA A 9 0.50 14.79 -6.61
N ALA A 10 1.49 14.59 -5.75
CA ALA A 10 1.37 13.74 -4.58
C ALA A 10 0.28 14.23 -3.62
N ASP A 11 0.18 15.55 -3.40
CA ASP A 11 -0.87 16.13 -2.55
C ASP A 11 -2.27 15.95 -3.14
N LYS A 12 -2.42 16.02 -4.46
CA LYS A 12 -3.70 15.73 -5.13
C LYS A 12 -4.09 14.26 -4.97
N ILE A 13 -3.13 13.35 -5.15
CA ILE A 13 -3.37 11.91 -4.99
C ILE A 13 -3.77 11.60 -3.54
N VAL A 14 -3.06 12.10 -2.55
CA VAL A 14 -3.38 11.89 -1.14
C VAL A 14 -4.78 12.41 -0.79
N ARG A 15 -5.12 13.62 -1.25
CA ARG A 15 -6.49 14.15 -1.05
C ARG A 15 -7.56 13.28 -1.70
N PHE A 16 -7.29 12.76 -2.90
CA PHE A 16 -8.18 11.83 -3.57
C PHE A 16 -8.36 10.55 -2.75
N LEU A 17 -7.26 9.91 -2.32
CA LEU A 17 -7.29 8.69 -1.52
C LEU A 17 -8.09 8.87 -0.21
N CYS A 18 -7.91 10.00 0.48
CA CYS A 18 -8.69 10.30 1.68
C CYS A 18 -10.18 10.51 1.39
N ARG A 19 -10.54 11.04 0.23
CA ARG A 19 -11.95 11.25 -0.17
C ARG A 19 -12.68 9.97 -0.56
N VAL A 20 -11.95 9.01 -1.14
CA VAL A 20 -12.52 7.72 -1.56
C VAL A 20 -12.32 6.62 -0.51
N GLN A 21 -11.82 6.96 0.67
CA GLN A 21 -11.76 6.02 1.78
C GLN A 21 -13.17 5.63 2.20
N VAL A 22 -13.39 4.34 2.39
CA VAL A 22 -14.70 3.81 2.82
C VAL A 22 -15.00 4.27 4.23
N LYS A 23 -16.22 4.77 4.43
CA LYS A 23 -16.79 5.07 5.74
C LYS A 23 -18.09 4.29 5.87
N SER A 24 -18.17 3.41 6.84
CA SER A 24 -19.34 2.56 7.01
C SER A 24 -19.59 2.23 8.48
N GLU A 25 -20.67 2.77 9.02
CA GLU A 25 -21.17 2.38 10.34
C GLU A 25 -21.87 1.01 10.32
N ALA A 26 -22.53 0.71 9.19
CA ALA A 26 -23.24 -0.55 9.03
C ALA A 26 -22.33 -1.77 8.82
N GLN A 27 -21.12 -1.54 8.33
CA GLN A 27 -20.11 -2.57 8.04
C GLN A 27 -18.75 -2.15 8.60
N PRO A 28 -18.54 -2.23 9.93
CA PRO A 28 -17.33 -1.72 10.58
C PRO A 28 -16.02 -2.34 10.07
N GLN A 29 -16.08 -3.59 9.56
CA GLN A 29 -14.95 -4.28 8.97
C GLN A 29 -14.46 -3.66 7.65
N LEU A 30 -15.28 -2.82 7.02
CA LEU A 30 -14.93 -2.11 5.79
C LEU A 30 -14.49 -0.67 6.06
N ASP A 31 -14.77 -0.16 7.26
CA ASP A 31 -14.48 1.22 7.61
C ASP A 31 -12.98 1.50 7.60
N GLY A 32 -12.60 2.60 6.99
CA GLY A 32 -11.20 3.04 6.88
C GLY A 32 -10.39 2.37 5.75
N GLY A 33 -10.95 1.42 5.03
CA GLY A 33 -10.28 0.76 3.91
C GLY A 33 -10.55 1.41 2.55
N TRP A 34 -10.02 0.78 1.50
CA TRP A 34 -10.26 1.17 0.11
C TRP A 34 -10.71 -0.04 -0.69
N PHE A 35 -11.74 0.14 -1.50
CA PHE A 35 -12.13 -0.87 -2.48
C PHE A 35 -11.16 -0.90 -3.66
N ARG A 36 -11.12 -2.03 -4.35
CA ARG A 36 -10.20 -2.34 -5.42
C ARG A 36 -10.22 -1.35 -6.58
N GLY A 37 -11.38 -0.82 -6.96
CA GLY A 37 -11.52 0.05 -8.11
C GLY A 37 -12.38 1.27 -7.82
N PHE A 38 -12.03 2.39 -8.44
CA PHE A 38 -12.76 3.64 -8.39
C PHE A 38 -12.77 4.32 -9.75
N ASP A 39 -13.96 4.54 -10.30
CA ASP A 39 -14.13 5.33 -11.53
C ASP A 39 -14.26 6.81 -11.18
N TYR A 40 -13.20 7.56 -11.41
CA TYR A 40 -13.16 9.00 -11.13
C TYR A 40 -14.07 9.82 -12.05
N ARG A 41 -14.50 9.29 -13.21
CA ARG A 41 -15.39 9.97 -14.12
C ARG A 41 -16.84 9.91 -13.65
N ARG A 42 -17.24 8.72 -13.14
CA ARG A 42 -18.58 8.49 -12.58
C ARG A 42 -18.66 8.85 -11.09
N TRP A 43 -17.52 9.01 -10.48
CA TRP A 43 -17.36 9.23 -9.04
C TRP A 43 -18.00 8.14 -8.19
N GLU A 44 -17.71 6.90 -8.55
CA GLU A 44 -18.24 5.70 -7.88
C GLU A 44 -17.19 4.60 -7.79
N TYR A 45 -17.39 3.67 -6.87
CA TYR A 45 -16.57 2.47 -6.81
C TYR A 45 -16.92 1.56 -7.99
N TRP A 46 -16.03 1.51 -8.94
CA TRP A 46 -16.16 0.71 -10.15
C TRP A 46 -14.79 0.23 -10.63
N GLY A 47 -14.75 -1.02 -11.11
CA GLY A 47 -13.59 -1.56 -11.81
C GLY A 47 -13.89 -1.74 -13.29
N SER A 48 -13.18 -2.65 -13.93
CA SER A 48 -13.42 -3.10 -15.29
C SER A 48 -14.33 -4.32 -15.31
N ASP A 49 -14.82 -4.68 -16.49
CA ASP A 49 -15.59 -5.93 -16.67
C ASP A 49 -14.77 -7.17 -16.29
N ALA A 50 -13.43 -7.08 -16.35
CA ALA A 50 -12.53 -8.12 -15.88
C ALA A 50 -12.58 -8.32 -14.35
N ASP A 51 -13.04 -7.34 -13.60
CA ASP A 51 -13.14 -7.39 -12.13
C ASP A 51 -14.45 -7.99 -11.64
N VAL A 52 -15.41 -8.27 -12.52
CA VAL A 52 -16.73 -8.83 -12.15
C VAL A 52 -16.60 -10.14 -11.37
N GLY A 53 -15.65 -11.00 -11.73
CA GLY A 53 -15.40 -12.26 -11.04
C GLY A 53 -14.74 -12.13 -9.66
N TRP A 54 -14.12 -10.97 -9.37
CA TRP A 54 -13.37 -10.72 -8.14
C TRP A 54 -14.14 -9.86 -7.13
N SER A 55 -15.32 -9.39 -7.49
CA SER A 55 -16.09 -8.40 -6.74
C SER A 55 -15.44 -7.01 -6.68
N LEU A 56 -16.17 -6.02 -7.13
CA LEU A 56 -15.77 -4.60 -7.12
C LEU A 56 -15.55 -4.06 -5.70
N TYR A 57 -16.24 -4.65 -4.74
CA TYR A 57 -16.22 -4.27 -3.34
C TYR A 57 -15.27 -5.14 -2.51
N THR A 58 -14.29 -5.77 -3.15
CA THR A 58 -13.25 -6.49 -2.44
C THR A 58 -12.23 -5.51 -1.87
N MET A 59 -11.97 -5.61 -0.59
CA MET A 59 -10.86 -4.92 0.06
C MET A 59 -9.63 -5.82 0.09
N GLU A 60 -8.63 -5.43 -0.67
CA GLU A 60 -7.34 -6.10 -0.64
C GLU A 60 -6.46 -5.45 0.43
N THR A 61 -6.53 -6.00 1.64
CA THR A 61 -5.90 -5.41 2.83
C THR A 61 -4.37 -5.37 2.73
N GLY A 62 -3.75 -6.40 2.16
CA GLY A 62 -2.30 -6.48 2.04
C GLY A 62 -1.75 -5.65 0.89
N TRP A 63 -2.40 -5.68 -0.25
CA TRP A 63 -1.88 -5.06 -1.46
C TRP A 63 -2.29 -3.57 -1.56
N ILE A 64 -3.56 -3.29 -1.74
CA ILE A 64 -4.01 -1.91 -1.99
C ILE A 64 -4.00 -1.09 -0.71
N SER A 65 -4.71 -1.54 0.31
CA SER A 65 -4.83 -0.78 1.56
C SER A 65 -3.49 -0.66 2.30
N GLY A 66 -2.65 -1.70 2.24
CA GLY A 66 -1.32 -1.68 2.85
C GLY A 66 -0.39 -0.66 2.20
N GLU A 67 -0.38 -0.55 0.87
CA GLU A 67 0.43 0.45 0.16
C GLU A 67 -0.06 1.87 0.43
N ILE A 68 -1.38 2.11 0.37
CA ILE A 68 -1.95 3.42 0.68
C ILE A 68 -1.61 3.84 2.11
N LEU A 69 -1.81 2.95 3.09
CA LEU A 69 -1.49 3.22 4.49
C LEU A 69 0.00 3.51 4.69
N SER A 70 0.89 2.79 4.00
CA SER A 70 2.33 3.02 4.06
C SER A 70 2.68 4.43 3.57
N VAL A 71 2.12 4.86 2.45
CA VAL A 71 2.33 6.23 1.92
C VAL A 71 1.80 7.29 2.88
N LEU A 72 0.60 7.10 3.43
CA LEU A 72 0.02 8.05 4.38
C LEU A 72 0.84 8.12 5.68
N ALA A 73 1.31 6.97 6.19
CA ALA A 73 2.17 6.92 7.37
C ALA A 73 3.50 7.63 7.15
N LEU A 74 4.19 7.39 6.02
CA LEU A 74 5.43 8.07 5.68
C LEU A 74 5.25 9.61 5.63
N ARG A 75 4.14 10.07 5.05
CA ARG A 75 3.82 11.51 5.03
C ARG A 75 3.59 12.07 6.44
N GLN A 76 2.85 11.34 7.28
CA GLN A 76 2.61 11.71 8.68
C GLN A 76 3.92 11.80 9.46
N MET A 77 4.81 10.85 9.27
CA MET A 77 6.13 10.79 9.89
C MET A 77 7.12 11.80 9.30
N LYS A 78 6.77 12.47 8.21
CA LYS A 78 7.65 13.39 7.45
C LYS A 78 8.97 12.74 7.05
N THR A 79 8.92 11.48 6.65
CA THR A 79 10.06 10.66 6.23
C THR A 79 9.81 10.04 4.87
N SER A 80 10.83 9.52 4.24
CA SER A 80 10.74 8.78 3.00
C SER A 80 11.07 7.31 3.20
N LEU A 81 10.67 6.46 2.24
CA LEU A 81 11.07 5.05 2.24
C LEU A 81 12.60 4.91 2.22
N TRP A 82 13.29 5.80 1.51
CA TRP A 82 14.74 5.81 1.42
C TRP A 82 15.41 6.10 2.76
N ASP A 83 14.86 7.03 3.54
CA ASP A 83 15.38 7.32 4.88
C ASP A 83 15.23 6.12 5.81
N LEU A 84 14.08 5.43 5.75
CA LEU A 84 13.86 4.21 6.54
C LEU A 84 14.80 3.08 6.11
N THR A 85 15.02 2.90 4.81
CA THR A 85 15.88 1.83 4.31
C THR A 85 17.37 2.13 4.52
N ALA A 86 17.78 3.38 4.48
CA ALA A 86 19.17 3.80 4.77
C ALA A 86 19.61 3.41 6.19
N THR A 87 18.68 3.42 7.14
CA THR A 87 18.93 3.04 8.53
C THR A 87 18.54 1.59 8.85
N SER A 88 18.10 0.83 7.85
CA SER A 88 17.61 -0.54 8.03
C SER A 88 18.70 -1.45 8.59
N THR A 89 18.35 -2.20 9.63
CA THR A 89 19.20 -3.25 10.20
C THR A 89 19.01 -4.61 9.53
N ILE A 90 18.05 -4.72 8.60
CA ILE A 90 17.73 -5.98 7.90
C ILE A 90 18.96 -6.67 7.31
N PRO A 91 19.89 -5.98 6.60
CA PRO A 91 21.07 -6.62 6.05
C PRO A 91 21.95 -7.31 7.09
N ARG A 92 21.99 -6.78 8.31
CA ARG A 92 22.77 -7.38 9.42
C ARG A 92 22.18 -8.71 9.91
N HIS A 93 20.87 -8.86 9.77
CA HIS A 93 20.13 -10.01 10.25
C HIS A 93 19.84 -11.05 9.15
N VAL A 94 19.96 -10.67 7.87
CA VAL A 94 19.64 -11.57 6.76
C VAL A 94 20.39 -12.89 6.83
N LYS A 95 21.69 -12.85 7.13
CA LYS A 95 22.50 -14.08 7.24
C LYS A 95 21.96 -15.00 8.34
N VAL A 96 21.74 -14.45 9.53
CA VAL A 96 21.25 -15.21 10.69
C VAL A 96 19.86 -15.79 10.45
N TRP A 97 18.95 -15.02 9.85
CA TRP A 97 17.61 -15.49 9.53
C TRP A 97 17.62 -16.52 8.43
N ARG A 98 18.47 -16.34 7.41
CA ARG A 98 18.64 -17.31 6.34
C ARG A 98 19.07 -18.68 6.87
N GLU A 99 20.08 -18.70 7.73
CA GLU A 99 20.59 -19.91 8.37
C GLU A 99 19.55 -20.61 9.26
N ARG A 100 18.65 -19.85 9.88
CA ARG A 100 17.59 -20.38 10.76
C ARG A 100 16.32 -20.82 10.04
N MET A 101 16.04 -20.24 8.90
CA MET A 101 14.74 -20.42 8.21
C MET A 101 14.82 -21.32 6.99
N LEU A 102 16.01 -21.52 6.42
CA LEU A 102 16.19 -22.33 5.23
C LEU A 102 16.80 -23.69 5.59
N PRO A 103 16.34 -24.79 4.97
CA PRO A 103 16.94 -26.10 5.09
C PRO A 103 18.39 -26.11 4.60
N ASP A 104 19.21 -27.01 5.16
CA ASP A 104 20.64 -27.13 4.81
C ASP A 104 20.87 -27.41 3.32
N GLU A 105 19.95 -28.12 2.66
CA GLU A 105 19.98 -28.39 1.23
C GLU A 105 19.91 -27.11 0.39
N VAL A 106 19.14 -26.13 0.84
CA VAL A 106 19.02 -24.82 0.17
C VAL A 106 20.23 -23.93 0.45
N LEU A 107 20.80 -24.03 1.65
CA LEU A 107 21.98 -23.24 2.05
C LEU A 107 23.25 -23.73 1.35
N SER A 108 23.35 -25.01 1.08
CA SER A 108 24.50 -25.65 0.43
C SER A 108 24.45 -25.62 -1.11
N ALA A 109 23.30 -25.33 -1.70
CA ALA A 109 23.16 -25.14 -3.14
C ALA A 109 23.92 -23.86 -3.57
N LYS A 110 25.05 -24.04 -4.28
CA LYS A 110 25.83 -22.96 -4.89
C LYS A 110 25.49 -22.87 -6.38
#